data_ae6a687d18be46f4c1beecd2e47b19a9
#
_entry.id   ae6a687d18be46f4c1beecd2e47b19a9
#
_cell.length_a   1.000
_cell.length_b   1.000
_cell.length_c   1.000
_cell.angle_alpha   90.00
_cell.angle_beta   90.00
_cell.angle_gamma   90.00
#
_symmetry.space_group_name_H-M   'P 1'
#
loop_
_entity.id
_entity.type
_entity.pdbx_description
1 polymer ?
#
loop_
_entity_poly.entity_id
_entity_poly.type
_entity_poly.pdbx_seq_one_letter_code
_entity_poly.pdbx_strand_id
1 'polypeptide(L)'
;MGFLDSLKRGLERSREAINEVFYMGGEVDEDFWEDLEDRLVMGDMGGEVAMRVTDDLRDLAAKKNLTRADQLRGALAERLAAEFTAAPRDPFEDCPSCVLFVGINGAGKTTTVGKLAGRARGEGRSVVIGGADTFRAAAIEQLQVWGERAGVDVITRERGADPASVCFDVVGEAEKRGCDLTLIDTAGRLHTSADLMRELAKVVNVTRKRSAAPVSVVLVVDATTGQNGLNQAKEFNDALELDGLIVTKLDGTAKGGIALAISSQLKLPIYRIGVGESIDDLQSFDALEFCRALVGEGM
;
A
#
# COMPACT_ATOMS: atom_id res chain seq x y z
N MET A 1 2.81 22.16 -2.83
CA MET A 1 1.91 21.59 -1.81
C MET A 1 2.71 20.56 -1.06
N GLY A 2 2.68 20.59 0.27
CA GLY A 2 3.42 19.62 1.09
C GLY A 2 2.77 18.23 1.09
N PHE A 3 3.54 17.21 1.43
CA PHE A 3 3.09 15.82 1.60
C PHE A 3 1.85 15.71 2.50
N LEU A 4 1.89 16.36 3.67
CA LEU A 4 0.78 16.37 4.63
C LEU A 4 -0.51 16.95 4.05
N ASP A 5 -0.42 17.94 3.14
CA ASP A 5 -1.61 18.52 2.50
C ASP A 5 -2.26 17.55 1.53
N SER A 6 -1.46 16.78 0.77
CA SER A 6 -1.97 15.75 -0.13
C SER A 6 -2.57 14.57 0.64
N LEU A 7 -1.92 14.14 1.71
CA LEU A 7 -2.43 13.08 2.60
C LEU A 7 -3.74 13.50 3.28
N LYS A 8 -3.80 14.72 3.82
CA LYS A 8 -5.01 15.27 4.47
C LYS A 8 -6.20 15.35 3.51
N ARG A 9 -5.96 15.74 2.25
CA ARG A 9 -7.00 15.75 1.21
C ARG A 9 -7.42 14.33 0.82
N GLY A 10 -6.46 13.44 0.66
CA GLY A 10 -6.72 12.04 0.30
C GLY A 10 -7.54 11.30 1.35
N LEU A 11 -7.37 11.64 2.62
CA LEU A 11 -8.10 11.02 3.74
C LEU A 11 -9.31 11.82 4.21
N GLU A 12 -9.70 12.91 3.53
CA GLU A 12 -10.77 13.83 3.99
C GLU A 12 -12.07 13.10 4.29
N ARG A 13 -12.52 12.22 3.37
CA ARG A 13 -13.77 11.46 3.55
C ARG A 13 -13.71 10.46 4.70
N SER A 14 -12.57 9.77 4.87
CA SER A 14 -12.37 8.83 5.98
C SER A 14 -12.29 9.57 7.30
N ARG A 15 -11.66 10.74 7.31
CA ARG A 15 -11.54 11.62 8.46
C ARG A 15 -12.89 12.18 8.91
N GLU A 16 -13.72 12.63 7.97
CA GLU A 16 -15.07 13.17 8.30
C GLU A 16 -15.90 12.11 9.03
N ALA A 17 -15.88 10.86 8.55
CA ALA A 17 -16.62 9.78 9.18
C ALA A 17 -16.19 9.51 10.64
N ILE A 18 -14.88 9.56 10.93
CA ILE A 18 -14.36 9.34 12.29
C ILE A 18 -14.58 10.57 13.17
N ASN A 19 -14.42 11.77 12.60
CA ASN A 19 -14.49 13.02 13.35
C ASN A 19 -15.88 13.37 13.87
N GLU A 20 -16.95 12.81 13.31
CA GLU A 20 -18.30 13.05 13.81
C GLU A 20 -18.43 12.78 15.32
N VAL A 21 -17.76 11.72 15.83
CA VAL A 21 -17.75 11.39 17.26
C VAL A 21 -17.08 12.49 18.10
N PHE A 22 -16.04 13.12 17.57
CA PHE A 22 -15.27 14.15 18.27
C PHE A 22 -15.89 15.55 18.16
N TYR A 23 -16.66 15.84 17.11
CA TYR A 23 -17.32 17.14 16.93
C TYR A 23 -18.49 17.39 17.89
N MET A 24 -19.09 16.34 18.41
CA MET A 24 -20.17 16.45 19.36
C MET A 24 -19.73 17.04 20.71
N GLY A 25 -18.42 17.18 20.94
CA GLY A 25 -17.83 17.91 22.09
C GLY A 25 -18.25 17.40 23.45
N GLY A 26 -18.72 16.16 23.49
CA GLY A 26 -19.35 15.53 24.65
C GLY A 26 -18.36 15.04 25.71
N GLU A 27 -18.95 14.66 26.85
CA GLU A 27 -18.26 13.86 27.85
C GLU A 27 -17.96 12.50 27.28
N VAL A 28 -16.89 11.87 27.76
CA VAL A 28 -16.50 10.50 27.40
C VAL A 28 -17.36 9.55 28.27
N ASP A 29 -18.52 9.18 27.71
CA ASP A 29 -19.48 8.25 28.30
C ASP A 29 -19.56 6.92 27.51
N GLU A 30 -20.48 6.04 27.86
CA GLU A 30 -20.64 4.75 27.16
C GLU A 30 -21.08 4.95 25.72
N ASP A 31 -21.97 5.91 25.45
CA ASP A 31 -22.46 6.21 24.08
C ASP A 31 -21.30 6.69 23.19
N PHE A 32 -20.34 7.48 23.74
CA PHE A 32 -19.13 7.88 23.03
C PHE A 32 -18.28 6.67 22.59
N TRP A 33 -18.11 5.66 23.49
CA TRP A 33 -17.29 4.49 23.18
C TRP A 33 -17.94 3.58 22.12
N GLU A 34 -19.26 3.39 22.19
CA GLU A 34 -20.03 2.64 21.21
C GLU A 34 -19.97 3.34 19.83
N ASP A 35 -20.20 4.65 19.78
CA ASP A 35 -20.12 5.44 18.57
C ASP A 35 -18.69 5.40 17.94
N LEU A 36 -17.64 5.49 18.77
CA LEU A 36 -16.27 5.42 18.29
C LEU A 36 -15.97 4.06 17.64
N GLU A 37 -16.33 2.97 18.30
CA GLU A 37 -16.13 1.62 17.78
C GLU A 37 -16.88 1.42 16.45
N ASP A 38 -18.15 1.82 16.39
CA ASP A 38 -18.96 1.75 15.18
C ASP A 38 -18.33 2.52 14.01
N ARG A 39 -17.82 3.74 14.28
CA ARG A 39 -17.14 4.55 13.23
C ARG A 39 -15.84 3.92 12.73
N LEU A 40 -15.06 3.32 13.63
CA LEU A 40 -13.84 2.60 13.23
C LEU A 40 -14.18 1.39 12.35
N VAL A 41 -15.24 0.64 12.70
CA VAL A 41 -15.73 -0.49 11.90
C VAL A 41 -16.27 -0.02 10.54
N MET A 42 -17.08 1.03 10.52
CA MET A 42 -17.62 1.62 9.28
C MET A 42 -16.52 2.18 8.36
N GLY A 43 -15.39 2.60 8.95
CA GLY A 43 -14.19 3.02 8.23
C GLY A 43 -13.36 1.87 7.66
N ASP A 44 -13.85 0.63 7.70
CA ASP A 44 -13.20 -0.61 7.24
C ASP A 44 -11.89 -0.96 8.01
N MET A 45 -11.75 -0.53 9.27
CA MET A 45 -10.57 -0.89 10.10
C MET A 45 -10.61 -2.32 10.64
N GLY A 46 -11.77 -2.97 10.54
CA GLY A 46 -12.01 -4.31 11.07
C GLY A 46 -12.43 -4.31 12.56
N GLY A 47 -13.44 -5.12 12.90
CA GLY A 47 -14.05 -5.11 14.24
C GLY A 47 -13.07 -5.48 15.37
N GLU A 48 -12.15 -6.41 15.13
CA GLU A 48 -11.15 -6.81 16.13
C GLU A 48 -10.18 -5.66 16.48
N VAL A 49 -9.75 -4.89 15.48
CA VAL A 49 -8.88 -3.72 15.70
C VAL A 49 -9.67 -2.59 16.36
N ALA A 50 -10.91 -2.33 15.90
CA ALA A 50 -11.77 -1.29 16.47
C ALA A 50 -12.00 -1.53 17.96
N MET A 51 -12.42 -2.74 18.34
CA MET A 51 -12.66 -3.13 19.73
C MET A 51 -11.40 -2.97 20.60
N ARG A 52 -10.26 -3.51 20.15
CA ARG A 52 -9.00 -3.43 20.90
C ARG A 52 -8.53 -1.99 21.11
N VAL A 53 -8.60 -1.16 20.08
CA VAL A 53 -8.21 0.25 20.16
C VAL A 53 -9.14 1.04 21.07
N THR A 54 -10.44 0.78 21.02
CA THR A 54 -11.44 1.42 21.90
C THR A 54 -11.23 1.03 23.36
N ASP A 55 -10.99 -0.25 23.67
CA ASP A 55 -10.70 -0.72 25.01
C ASP A 55 -9.41 -0.08 25.57
N ASP A 56 -8.34 -0.05 24.78
CA ASP A 56 -7.07 0.58 25.17
C ASP A 56 -7.23 2.08 25.48
N LEU A 57 -8.07 2.79 24.68
CA LEU A 57 -8.36 4.20 24.89
C LEU A 57 -9.20 4.44 26.14
N ARG A 58 -10.20 3.57 26.39
CA ARG A 58 -11.04 3.59 27.60
C ARG A 58 -10.19 3.44 28.85
N ASP A 59 -9.27 2.48 28.85
CA ASP A 59 -8.31 2.28 29.92
C ASP A 59 -7.40 3.49 30.14
N LEU A 60 -6.91 4.09 29.05
CA LEU A 60 -6.08 5.29 29.12
C LEU A 60 -6.86 6.49 29.68
N ALA A 61 -8.10 6.68 29.23
CA ALA A 61 -8.99 7.75 29.72
C ALA A 61 -9.22 7.64 31.23
N ALA A 62 -9.51 6.43 31.71
CA ALA A 62 -9.71 6.17 33.13
C ALA A 62 -8.41 6.45 33.94
N LYS A 63 -7.26 5.97 33.49
CA LYS A 63 -5.95 6.20 34.15
C LYS A 63 -5.53 7.66 34.24
N LYS A 64 -5.84 8.46 33.21
CA LYS A 64 -5.45 9.88 33.11
C LYS A 64 -6.56 10.87 33.48
N ASN A 65 -7.76 10.38 33.87
CA ASN A 65 -8.95 11.17 34.14
C ASN A 65 -9.32 12.09 32.95
N LEU A 66 -9.27 11.55 31.71
CA LEU A 66 -9.67 12.26 30.51
C LEU A 66 -11.20 12.14 30.38
N THR A 67 -11.90 13.26 30.44
CA THR A 67 -13.37 13.28 30.45
C THR A 67 -13.95 13.90 29.17
N ARG A 68 -13.11 14.41 28.28
CA ARG A 68 -13.52 15.09 27.05
C ARG A 68 -12.96 14.37 25.83
N ALA A 69 -13.80 14.21 24.83
CA ALA A 69 -13.46 13.54 23.57
C ALA A 69 -12.22 14.16 22.86
N ASP A 70 -12.11 15.51 22.86
CA ASP A 70 -10.97 16.20 22.22
C ASP A 70 -9.61 15.82 22.80
N GLN A 71 -9.55 15.42 24.07
CA GLN A 71 -8.32 14.97 24.76
C GLN A 71 -7.85 13.58 24.30
N LEU A 72 -8.72 12.80 23.68
CA LEU A 72 -8.43 11.42 23.24
C LEU A 72 -7.91 11.35 21.82
N ARG A 73 -8.06 12.41 21.02
CA ARG A 73 -7.76 12.39 19.58
C ARG A 73 -6.32 11.99 19.26
N GLY A 74 -5.34 12.58 19.94
CA GLY A 74 -3.92 12.23 19.79
C GLY A 74 -3.63 10.79 20.24
N ALA A 75 -4.23 10.36 21.36
CA ALA A 75 -4.08 9.00 21.84
C ALA A 75 -4.70 7.97 20.87
N LEU A 76 -5.82 8.29 20.22
CA LEU A 76 -6.40 7.46 19.17
C LEU A 76 -5.43 7.31 17.99
N ALA A 77 -4.81 8.41 17.52
CA ALA A 77 -3.83 8.33 16.45
C ALA A 77 -2.65 7.42 16.82
N GLU A 78 -2.10 7.54 18.02
CA GLU A 78 -1.00 6.71 18.51
C GLU A 78 -1.41 5.23 18.62
N ARG A 79 -2.61 4.93 19.10
CA ARG A 79 -3.10 3.54 19.22
C ARG A 79 -3.34 2.90 17.86
N LEU A 80 -3.97 3.63 16.93
CA LEU A 80 -4.14 3.15 15.56
C LEU A 80 -2.80 2.94 14.87
N ALA A 81 -1.83 3.84 15.07
CA ALA A 81 -0.50 3.71 14.49
C ALA A 81 0.25 2.47 15.01
N ALA A 82 0.07 2.11 16.26
CA ALA A 82 0.68 0.92 16.86
C ALA A 82 0.14 -0.41 16.29
N GLU A 83 -1.02 -0.40 15.65
CA GLU A 83 -1.59 -1.57 14.99
C GLU A 83 -0.93 -1.91 13.64
N PHE A 84 -0.23 -0.95 13.02
CA PHE A 84 0.49 -1.20 11.79
C PHE A 84 1.75 -2.04 12.02
N THR A 85 2.02 -2.93 11.09
CA THR A 85 3.26 -3.71 11.09
C THR A 85 4.41 -2.85 10.59
N ALA A 86 5.49 -2.77 11.37
CA ALA A 86 6.69 -2.05 10.97
C ALA A 86 7.43 -2.78 9.84
N ALA A 87 7.96 -2.04 8.89
CA ALA A 87 8.81 -2.58 7.83
C ALA A 87 10.22 -2.88 8.38
N PRO A 88 10.72 -4.12 8.24
CA PRO A 88 12.10 -4.44 8.65
C PRO A 88 13.15 -3.80 7.73
N ARG A 89 12.77 -3.52 6.49
CA ARG A 89 13.54 -2.85 5.44
C ARG A 89 12.60 -2.21 4.44
N ASP A 90 13.07 -1.20 3.71
CA ASP A 90 12.34 -0.62 2.58
C ASP A 90 12.99 -1.03 1.25
N PRO A 91 12.36 -1.91 0.45
CA PRO A 91 12.96 -2.40 -0.80
C PRO A 91 13.13 -1.32 -1.88
N PHE A 92 12.56 -0.13 -1.66
CA PHE A 92 12.72 1.00 -2.56
C PHE A 92 13.86 1.94 -2.17
N GLU A 93 14.42 1.78 -0.96
CA GLU A 93 15.54 2.57 -0.46
C GLU A 93 16.79 1.69 -0.27
N ASP A 94 16.60 0.46 0.16
CA ASP A 94 17.69 -0.50 0.45
C ASP A 94 18.17 -1.20 -0.84
N CYS A 95 19.00 -0.53 -1.61
CA CYS A 95 19.53 -1.00 -2.89
C CYS A 95 20.86 -1.81 -2.72
N PRO A 96 21.16 -2.75 -3.64
CA PRO A 96 20.35 -3.14 -4.78
C PRO A 96 19.13 -3.98 -4.39
N SER A 97 18.02 -3.81 -5.12
CA SER A 97 16.81 -4.60 -4.89
C SER A 97 16.02 -4.89 -6.17
N CYS A 98 15.23 -5.97 -6.12
CA CYS A 98 14.28 -6.34 -7.17
C CYS A 98 12.89 -6.43 -6.56
N VAL A 99 11.93 -5.69 -7.11
CA VAL A 99 10.55 -5.64 -6.60
C VAL A 99 9.57 -6.13 -7.65
N LEU A 100 8.81 -7.16 -7.29
CA LEU A 100 7.69 -7.69 -8.07
C LEU A 100 6.39 -7.05 -7.57
N PHE A 101 5.66 -6.37 -8.47
CA PHE A 101 4.36 -5.78 -8.16
C PHE A 101 3.25 -6.74 -8.53
N VAL A 102 2.50 -7.21 -7.55
CA VAL A 102 1.36 -8.10 -7.72
C VAL A 102 0.06 -7.43 -7.31
N GLY A 103 -1.10 -7.97 -7.73
CA GLY A 103 -2.42 -7.42 -7.41
C GLY A 103 -3.36 -7.48 -8.59
N ILE A 104 -4.63 -7.17 -8.37
CA ILE A 104 -5.66 -7.24 -9.42
C ILE A 104 -5.50 -6.15 -10.48
N ASN A 105 -6.19 -6.32 -11.62
CA ASN A 105 -6.27 -5.27 -12.63
C ASN A 105 -6.95 -4.03 -12.07
N GLY A 106 -6.40 -2.86 -12.41
CA GLY A 106 -6.94 -1.57 -11.94
C GLY A 106 -6.49 -1.15 -10.53
N ALA A 107 -5.77 -1.98 -9.79
CA ALA A 107 -5.22 -1.61 -8.48
C ALA A 107 -4.10 -0.55 -8.55
N GLY A 108 -3.61 -0.22 -9.74
CA GLY A 108 -2.59 0.83 -9.90
C GLY A 108 -1.15 0.32 -10.01
N LYS A 109 -0.91 -0.98 -10.26
CA LYS A 109 0.45 -1.56 -10.38
C LYS A 109 1.34 -0.80 -11.37
N THR A 110 0.93 -0.74 -12.63
CA THR A 110 1.70 -0.10 -13.72
C THR A 110 2.00 1.37 -13.42
N THR A 111 1.01 2.09 -12.90
CA THR A 111 1.16 3.50 -12.49
C THR A 111 2.15 3.63 -11.33
N THR A 112 2.07 2.75 -10.35
CA THR A 112 2.97 2.71 -9.19
C THR A 112 4.42 2.43 -9.61
N VAL A 113 4.63 1.45 -10.51
CA VAL A 113 5.95 1.16 -11.09
C VAL A 113 6.53 2.39 -11.78
N GLY A 114 5.73 3.07 -12.61
CA GLY A 114 6.17 4.29 -13.31
C GLY A 114 6.53 5.43 -12.36
N LYS A 115 5.72 5.67 -11.34
CA LYS A 115 5.98 6.71 -10.33
C LYS A 115 7.26 6.43 -9.54
N LEU A 116 7.45 5.20 -9.08
CA LEU A 116 8.65 4.78 -8.34
C LEU A 116 9.91 4.85 -9.21
N ALA A 117 9.82 4.42 -10.46
CA ALA A 117 10.94 4.53 -11.40
C ALA A 117 11.35 5.99 -11.62
N GLY A 118 10.38 6.88 -11.86
CA GLY A 118 10.63 8.30 -12.03
C GLY A 118 11.26 8.95 -10.81
N ARG A 119 10.78 8.63 -9.62
CA ARG A 119 11.33 9.11 -8.35
C ARG A 119 12.77 8.66 -8.16
N ALA A 120 13.03 7.35 -8.24
CA ALA A 120 14.35 6.78 -8.07
C ALA A 120 15.35 7.34 -9.10
N ARG A 121 14.93 7.52 -10.34
CA ARG A 121 15.75 8.17 -11.38
C ARG A 121 16.06 9.62 -11.06
N GLY A 122 15.06 10.36 -10.56
CA GLY A 122 15.24 11.76 -10.11
C GLY A 122 16.21 11.90 -8.93
N GLU A 123 16.32 10.87 -8.10
CA GLU A 123 17.28 10.74 -6.99
C GLU A 123 18.67 10.25 -7.45
N GLY A 124 18.87 10.05 -8.75
CA GLY A 124 20.15 9.64 -9.34
C GLY A 124 20.42 8.14 -9.31
N ARG A 125 19.44 7.32 -8.95
CA ARG A 125 19.57 5.85 -8.94
C ARG A 125 19.44 5.26 -10.33
N SER A 126 20.15 4.17 -10.58
CA SER A 126 20.03 3.36 -11.79
C SER A 126 18.83 2.40 -11.67
N VAL A 127 17.88 2.51 -12.61
CA VAL A 127 16.61 1.78 -12.57
C VAL A 127 16.36 1.06 -13.88
N VAL A 128 15.78 -0.12 -13.82
CA VAL A 128 15.21 -0.83 -14.97
C VAL A 128 13.79 -1.30 -14.63
N ILE A 129 12.90 -1.22 -15.63
CA ILE A 129 11.51 -1.70 -15.52
C ILE A 129 11.35 -2.97 -16.33
N GLY A 130 10.68 -3.98 -15.77
CA GLY A 130 10.26 -5.21 -16.44
C GLY A 130 8.76 -5.26 -16.67
N GLY A 131 8.33 -5.54 -17.90
CA GLY A 131 6.91 -5.73 -18.24
C GLY A 131 6.55 -7.21 -18.34
N ALA A 132 6.12 -7.81 -17.23
CA ALA A 132 5.71 -9.21 -17.16
C ALA A 132 4.19 -9.43 -17.31
N ASP A 133 3.37 -8.39 -17.55
CA ASP A 133 1.97 -8.51 -18.01
C ASP A 133 1.94 -8.72 -19.54
N THR A 134 2.39 -9.89 -19.98
CA THR A 134 2.61 -10.19 -21.41
C THR A 134 1.33 -10.40 -22.22
N PHE A 135 0.20 -10.60 -21.56
CA PHE A 135 -1.08 -10.86 -22.24
C PHE A 135 -1.81 -9.57 -22.65
N ARG A 136 -1.57 -8.47 -21.95
CA ARG A 136 -2.29 -7.21 -22.16
C ARG A 136 -1.43 -6.21 -22.93
N ALA A 137 -1.68 -6.09 -24.25
CA ALA A 137 -0.94 -5.12 -25.09
C ALA A 137 -0.99 -3.69 -24.51
N ALA A 138 -2.16 -3.23 -24.09
CA ALA A 138 -2.32 -1.91 -23.48
C ALA A 138 -1.52 -1.73 -22.17
N ALA A 139 -1.25 -2.79 -21.40
CA ALA A 139 -0.41 -2.68 -20.20
C ALA A 139 1.05 -2.47 -20.57
N ILE A 140 1.54 -3.17 -21.59
CA ILE A 140 2.90 -3.01 -22.10
C ILE A 140 3.07 -1.59 -22.66
N GLU A 141 2.15 -1.12 -23.49
CA GLU A 141 2.17 0.25 -24.04
C GLU A 141 2.16 1.31 -22.93
N GLN A 142 1.29 1.14 -21.94
CA GLN A 142 1.23 2.04 -20.79
C GLN A 142 2.56 2.06 -20.02
N LEU A 143 3.17 0.89 -19.81
CA LEU A 143 4.45 0.78 -19.11
C LEU A 143 5.58 1.45 -19.88
N GLN A 144 5.60 1.32 -21.21
CA GLN A 144 6.55 2.01 -22.09
C GLN A 144 6.42 3.54 -22.00
N VAL A 145 5.18 4.06 -22.00
CA VAL A 145 4.94 5.51 -21.80
C VAL A 145 5.46 5.98 -20.45
N TRP A 146 5.29 5.18 -19.39
CA TRP A 146 5.86 5.50 -18.08
C TRP A 146 7.40 5.47 -18.10
N GLY A 147 8.01 4.48 -18.76
CA GLY A 147 9.46 4.39 -18.93
C GLY A 147 10.02 5.62 -19.64
N GLU A 148 9.42 6.00 -20.76
CA GLU A 148 9.79 7.21 -21.52
C GLU A 148 9.71 8.49 -20.65
N ARG A 149 8.60 8.67 -19.91
CA ARG A 149 8.43 9.82 -19.02
C ARG A 149 9.45 9.86 -17.88
N ALA A 150 9.80 8.70 -17.35
CA ALA A 150 10.77 8.55 -16.27
C ALA A 150 12.23 8.58 -16.77
N GLY A 151 12.48 8.46 -18.08
CA GLY A 151 13.83 8.27 -18.63
C GLY A 151 14.47 6.95 -18.19
N VAL A 152 13.64 5.88 -18.08
CA VAL A 152 14.03 4.54 -17.62
C VAL A 152 13.71 3.50 -18.68
N ASP A 153 14.65 2.60 -18.94
CA ASP A 153 14.46 1.51 -19.90
C ASP A 153 13.42 0.50 -19.42
N VAL A 154 12.52 0.12 -20.35
CA VAL A 154 11.51 -0.91 -20.13
C VAL A 154 11.87 -2.15 -20.94
N ILE A 155 12.08 -3.26 -20.23
CA ILE A 155 12.37 -4.57 -20.83
C ILE A 155 11.07 -5.35 -20.93
N THR A 156 10.69 -5.69 -22.15
CA THR A 156 9.50 -6.48 -22.48
C THR A 156 9.87 -7.56 -23.48
N ARG A 157 8.98 -8.52 -23.65
CA ARG A 157 9.01 -9.47 -24.76
C ARG A 157 7.75 -9.36 -25.62
N GLU A 158 7.70 -10.12 -26.69
CA GLU A 158 6.52 -10.25 -27.52
C GLU A 158 5.28 -10.67 -26.73
N ARG A 159 4.12 -10.28 -27.23
CA ARG A 159 2.84 -10.62 -26.60
C ARG A 159 2.66 -12.13 -26.47
N GLY A 160 2.26 -12.58 -25.27
CA GLY A 160 2.05 -13.99 -24.96
C GLY A 160 3.33 -14.76 -24.58
N ALA A 161 4.47 -14.10 -24.49
CA ALA A 161 5.68 -14.68 -23.91
C ALA A 161 5.44 -15.16 -22.47
N ASP A 162 6.18 -16.18 -22.02
CA ASP A 162 6.10 -16.64 -20.63
C ASP A 162 6.57 -15.53 -19.68
N PRO A 163 5.70 -15.05 -18.74
CA PRO A 163 6.06 -13.98 -17.80
C PRO A 163 7.33 -14.27 -17.00
N ALA A 164 7.54 -15.53 -16.62
CA ALA A 164 8.73 -15.92 -15.86
C ALA A 164 10.02 -15.77 -16.70
N SER A 165 9.94 -15.98 -18.04
CA SER A 165 11.08 -15.75 -18.93
C SER A 165 11.39 -14.25 -19.09
N VAL A 166 10.37 -13.39 -19.06
CA VAL A 166 10.57 -11.94 -19.05
C VAL A 166 11.33 -11.54 -17.78
N CYS A 167 10.87 -12.00 -16.61
CA CYS A 167 11.53 -11.70 -15.34
C CYS A 167 12.98 -12.17 -15.30
N PHE A 168 13.26 -13.36 -15.86
CA PHE A 168 14.61 -13.89 -15.96
C PHE A 168 15.54 -12.95 -16.75
N ASP A 169 15.07 -12.42 -17.88
CA ASP A 169 15.85 -11.51 -18.71
C ASP A 169 16.01 -10.13 -18.05
N VAL A 170 14.94 -9.61 -17.46
CA VAL A 170 14.97 -8.32 -16.75
C VAL A 170 16.02 -8.33 -15.64
N VAL A 171 16.01 -9.37 -14.79
CA VAL A 171 17.00 -9.52 -13.72
C VAL A 171 18.41 -9.65 -14.30
N GLY A 172 18.59 -10.46 -15.36
CA GLY A 172 19.90 -10.62 -16.01
C GLY A 172 20.44 -9.33 -16.59
N GLU A 173 19.59 -8.50 -17.16
CA GLU A 173 19.99 -7.21 -17.71
C GLU A 173 20.25 -6.17 -16.61
N ALA A 174 19.44 -6.17 -15.54
CA ALA A 174 19.66 -5.33 -14.37
C ALA A 174 21.04 -5.60 -13.72
N GLU A 175 21.39 -6.86 -13.55
CA GLU A 175 22.71 -7.26 -13.01
C GLU A 175 23.87 -6.83 -13.90
N LYS A 176 23.77 -7.02 -15.23
CA LYS A 176 24.81 -6.59 -16.18
C LYS A 176 25.04 -5.08 -16.11
N ARG A 177 24.00 -4.31 -15.92
CA ARG A 177 24.06 -2.83 -15.85
C ARG A 177 24.43 -2.33 -14.45
N GLY A 178 24.42 -3.18 -13.43
CA GLY A 178 24.61 -2.77 -12.05
C GLY A 178 23.49 -1.85 -11.56
N CYS A 179 22.22 -2.19 -11.89
CA CYS A 179 21.08 -1.37 -11.50
C CYS A 179 20.87 -1.41 -9.98
N ASP A 180 20.56 -0.24 -9.41
CA ASP A 180 20.19 -0.11 -8.00
C ASP A 180 18.80 -0.69 -7.75
N LEU A 181 17.86 -0.50 -8.69
CA LEU A 181 16.47 -0.88 -8.53
C LEU A 181 15.91 -1.55 -9.79
N THR A 182 15.35 -2.75 -9.59
CA THR A 182 14.63 -3.50 -10.63
C THR A 182 13.16 -3.55 -10.25
N LEU A 183 12.28 -2.96 -11.08
CA LEU A 183 10.84 -2.90 -10.84
C LEU A 183 10.11 -3.74 -11.89
N ILE A 184 9.36 -4.75 -11.48
CA ILE A 184 8.69 -5.68 -12.40
C ILE A 184 7.17 -5.61 -12.23
N ASP A 185 6.49 -5.08 -13.27
CA ASP A 185 5.03 -5.07 -13.36
C ASP A 185 4.52 -6.43 -13.83
N THR A 186 3.64 -7.07 -13.06
CA THR A 186 3.10 -8.38 -13.38
C THR A 186 1.63 -8.31 -13.79
N ALA A 187 1.15 -9.41 -14.37
CA ALA A 187 -0.26 -9.56 -14.70
C ALA A 187 -1.13 -9.46 -13.45
N GLY A 188 -2.35 -8.94 -13.64
CA GLY A 188 -3.44 -9.02 -12.70
C GLY A 188 -4.70 -9.44 -13.45
N ARG A 189 -5.65 -10.06 -12.79
CA ARG A 189 -6.97 -10.35 -13.37
C ARG A 189 -8.05 -9.73 -12.50
N LEU A 190 -9.26 -9.55 -13.05
CA LEU A 190 -10.36 -8.90 -12.33
C LEU A 190 -10.74 -9.68 -11.06
N HIS A 191 -10.54 -11.00 -11.11
CA HIS A 191 -10.72 -11.90 -9.97
C HIS A 191 -9.45 -12.71 -9.79
N THR A 192 -9.10 -13.00 -8.54
CA THR A 192 -8.06 -13.96 -8.20
C THR A 192 -8.49 -15.34 -8.74
N SER A 193 -7.64 -15.97 -9.51
CA SER A 193 -7.88 -17.29 -10.04
C SER A 193 -6.72 -18.20 -9.70
N ALA A 194 -6.97 -19.49 -9.49
CA ALA A 194 -5.92 -20.48 -9.23
C ALA A 194 -4.85 -20.50 -10.32
N ASP A 195 -5.23 -20.20 -11.57
CA ASP A 195 -4.30 -20.13 -12.69
C ASP A 195 -3.37 -18.92 -12.58
N LEU A 196 -3.92 -17.75 -12.24
CA LEU A 196 -3.12 -16.53 -12.00
C LEU A 196 -2.16 -16.75 -10.83
N MET A 197 -2.63 -17.31 -9.71
CA MET A 197 -1.79 -17.54 -8.55
C MET A 197 -0.65 -18.52 -8.86
N ARG A 198 -0.89 -19.57 -9.64
CA ARG A 198 0.15 -20.49 -10.09
C ARG A 198 1.16 -19.80 -11.03
N GLU A 199 0.70 -18.96 -11.94
CA GLU A 199 1.56 -18.18 -12.83
C GLU A 199 2.45 -17.22 -12.04
N LEU A 200 1.86 -16.45 -11.11
CA LEU A 200 2.61 -15.52 -10.27
C LEU A 200 3.59 -16.24 -9.34
N ALA A 201 3.21 -17.37 -8.75
CA ALA A 201 4.13 -18.18 -7.94
C ALA A 201 5.33 -18.67 -8.76
N LYS A 202 5.12 -19.05 -10.03
CA LYS A 202 6.23 -19.39 -10.94
C LYS A 202 7.13 -18.18 -11.19
N VAL A 203 6.56 -17.01 -11.45
CA VAL A 203 7.28 -15.75 -11.65
C VAL A 203 8.13 -15.41 -10.41
N VAL A 204 7.54 -15.43 -9.22
CA VAL A 204 8.25 -15.18 -7.96
C VAL A 204 9.43 -16.15 -7.78
N ASN A 205 9.19 -17.44 -7.96
CA ASN A 205 10.21 -18.48 -7.78
C ASN A 205 11.37 -18.32 -8.78
N VAL A 206 11.08 -18.02 -10.05
CA VAL A 206 12.11 -17.79 -11.06
C VAL A 206 12.92 -16.54 -10.74
N THR A 207 12.25 -15.46 -10.36
CA THR A 207 12.91 -14.19 -10.00
C THR A 207 13.80 -14.36 -8.77
N ARG A 208 13.31 -14.98 -7.70
CA ARG A 208 14.08 -15.24 -6.47
C ARG A 208 15.33 -16.12 -6.75
N LYS A 209 15.22 -17.12 -7.62
CA LYS A 209 16.35 -17.97 -7.99
C LYS A 209 17.38 -17.30 -8.89
N ARG A 210 16.93 -16.35 -9.72
CA ARG A 210 17.77 -15.68 -10.71
C ARG A 210 18.50 -14.48 -10.15
N SER A 211 17.87 -13.74 -9.24
CA SER A 211 18.37 -12.47 -8.72
C SER A 211 19.43 -12.68 -7.63
N ALA A 212 20.57 -12.00 -7.79
CA ALA A 212 21.55 -11.86 -6.71
C ALA A 212 21.14 -10.81 -5.68
N ALA A 213 20.34 -9.80 -6.10
CA ALA A 213 19.76 -8.82 -5.20
C ALA A 213 18.55 -9.42 -4.44
N PRO A 214 18.24 -8.92 -3.24
CA PRO A 214 17.02 -9.28 -2.52
C PRO A 214 15.77 -9.04 -3.38
N VAL A 215 14.86 -10.02 -3.42
CA VAL A 215 13.59 -9.93 -4.14
C VAL A 215 12.47 -9.72 -3.16
N SER A 216 11.67 -8.66 -3.36
CA SER A 216 10.47 -8.37 -2.58
C SER A 216 9.23 -8.48 -3.45
N VAL A 217 8.21 -9.19 -2.94
CA VAL A 217 6.89 -9.32 -3.56
C VAL A 217 5.94 -8.35 -2.88
N VAL A 218 5.54 -7.30 -3.60
CA VAL A 218 4.74 -6.21 -3.05
C VAL A 218 3.36 -6.19 -3.68
N LEU A 219 2.33 -6.31 -2.84
CA LEU A 219 0.94 -6.23 -3.29
C LEU A 219 0.49 -4.78 -3.41
N VAL A 220 -0.07 -4.44 -4.56
CA VAL A 220 -0.75 -3.15 -4.76
C VAL A 220 -2.25 -3.34 -4.56
N VAL A 221 -2.79 -2.65 -3.55
CA VAL A 221 -4.21 -2.71 -3.17
C VAL A 221 -4.89 -1.38 -3.46
N ASP A 222 -6.07 -1.44 -4.06
CA ASP A 222 -6.96 -0.31 -4.25
C ASP A 222 -7.83 -0.10 -2.99
N ALA A 223 -7.64 1.00 -2.27
CA ALA A 223 -8.37 1.30 -1.04
C ALA A 223 -9.88 1.38 -1.24
N THR A 224 -10.35 1.73 -2.45
CA THR A 224 -11.79 1.84 -2.74
C THR A 224 -12.51 0.49 -2.67
N THR A 225 -11.78 -0.62 -2.70
CA THR A 225 -12.36 -1.98 -2.65
C THR A 225 -12.81 -2.40 -1.24
N GLY A 226 -12.39 -1.70 -0.19
CA GLY A 226 -12.76 -2.00 1.19
C GLY A 226 -12.47 -3.46 1.57
N GLN A 227 -13.39 -4.14 2.24
CA GLN A 227 -13.23 -5.53 2.69
C GLN A 227 -12.88 -6.53 1.56
N ASN A 228 -13.29 -6.27 0.32
CA ASN A 228 -12.85 -7.09 -0.80
C ASN A 228 -11.34 -7.01 -1.01
N GLY A 229 -10.72 -5.86 -0.75
CA GLY A 229 -9.28 -5.68 -0.79
C GLY A 229 -8.55 -6.55 0.23
N LEU A 230 -9.10 -6.67 1.45
CA LEU A 230 -8.56 -7.56 2.48
C LEU A 230 -8.62 -9.04 2.05
N ASN A 231 -9.75 -9.47 1.50
CA ASN A 231 -9.88 -10.85 1.02
C ASN A 231 -8.89 -11.16 -0.12
N GLN A 232 -8.73 -10.24 -1.06
CA GLN A 232 -7.71 -10.34 -2.10
C GLN A 232 -6.31 -10.41 -1.51
N ALA A 233 -5.98 -9.53 -0.55
CA ALA A 233 -4.66 -9.52 0.10
C ALA A 233 -4.36 -10.87 0.78
N LYS A 234 -5.35 -11.50 1.42
CA LYS A 234 -5.22 -12.86 1.99
C LYS A 234 -4.87 -13.89 0.91
N GLU A 235 -5.65 -13.93 -0.18
CA GLU A 235 -5.41 -14.87 -1.28
C GLU A 235 -4.02 -14.70 -1.92
N PHE A 236 -3.59 -13.44 -2.13
CA PHE A 236 -2.24 -13.18 -2.63
C PHE A 236 -1.16 -13.59 -1.62
N ASN A 237 -1.34 -13.31 -0.33
CA ASN A 237 -0.38 -13.64 0.71
C ASN A 237 -0.23 -15.16 0.87
N ASP A 238 -1.33 -15.90 0.86
CA ASP A 238 -1.33 -17.36 0.98
C ASP A 238 -0.62 -18.04 -0.21
N ALA A 239 -0.70 -17.44 -1.41
CA ALA A 239 -0.11 -17.99 -2.61
C ALA A 239 1.36 -17.60 -2.86
N LEU A 240 1.78 -16.40 -2.42
CA LEU A 240 3.04 -15.79 -2.87
C LEU A 240 4.00 -15.41 -1.74
N GLU A 241 3.58 -15.45 -0.48
CA GLU A 241 4.36 -14.97 0.67
C GLU A 241 4.82 -13.52 0.44
N LEU A 242 3.90 -12.59 0.63
CA LEU A 242 4.13 -11.16 0.38
C LEU A 242 5.12 -10.56 1.38
N ASP A 243 5.94 -9.63 0.91
CA ASP A 243 6.88 -8.88 1.74
C ASP A 243 6.30 -7.55 2.24
N GLY A 244 5.22 -7.04 1.60
CA GLY A 244 4.55 -5.83 2.03
C GLY A 244 3.53 -5.31 1.01
N LEU A 245 3.05 -4.10 1.27
CA LEU A 245 1.90 -3.50 0.62
C LEU A 245 2.20 -2.11 0.05
N ILE A 246 1.50 -1.77 -1.02
CA ILE A 246 1.27 -0.39 -1.45
C ILE A 246 -0.22 -0.18 -1.54
N VAL A 247 -0.74 0.84 -0.86
CA VAL A 247 -2.17 1.17 -0.86
C VAL A 247 -2.41 2.39 -1.73
N THR A 248 -3.26 2.25 -2.75
CA THR A 248 -3.54 3.29 -3.74
C THR A 248 -4.96 3.83 -3.61
N LYS A 249 -5.23 4.96 -4.25
CA LYS A 249 -6.56 5.59 -4.38
C LYS A 249 -7.24 5.93 -3.05
N LEU A 250 -6.44 6.30 -2.04
CA LEU A 250 -6.96 6.74 -0.75
C LEU A 250 -7.81 8.01 -0.87
N ASP A 251 -7.53 8.85 -1.87
CA ASP A 251 -8.30 10.07 -2.20
C ASP A 251 -9.72 9.80 -2.74
N GLY A 252 -9.97 8.60 -3.19
CA GLY A 252 -11.27 8.20 -3.76
C GLY A 252 -12.25 7.59 -2.75
N THR A 253 -11.89 7.41 -1.47
CA THR A 253 -12.68 6.59 -0.54
C THR A 253 -12.82 7.18 0.85
N ALA A 254 -13.95 6.84 1.53
CA ALA A 254 -14.12 7.01 2.97
C ALA A 254 -13.60 5.81 3.79
N LYS A 255 -12.98 4.82 3.12
CA LYS A 255 -12.58 3.54 3.69
C LYS A 255 -11.07 3.42 3.87
N GLY A 256 -10.40 4.50 4.24
CA GLY A 256 -8.94 4.53 4.46
C GLY A 256 -8.46 3.54 5.53
N GLY A 257 -9.34 3.13 6.44
CA GLY A 257 -9.04 2.13 7.47
C GLY A 257 -8.70 0.74 6.93
N ILE A 258 -9.06 0.43 5.68
CA ILE A 258 -8.68 -0.85 5.05
C ILE A 258 -7.16 -1.07 5.03
N ALA A 259 -6.37 0.00 4.92
CA ALA A 259 -4.91 -0.06 5.02
C ALA A 259 -4.46 -0.67 6.35
N LEU A 260 -5.08 -0.22 7.45
CA LEU A 260 -4.83 -0.73 8.79
C LEU A 260 -5.28 -2.19 8.93
N ALA A 261 -6.51 -2.50 8.47
CA ALA A 261 -7.05 -3.86 8.56
C ALA A 261 -6.14 -4.88 7.86
N ILE A 262 -5.66 -4.58 6.64
CA ILE A 262 -4.78 -5.48 5.91
C ILE A 262 -3.43 -5.61 6.60
N SER A 263 -2.79 -4.50 6.99
CA SER A 263 -1.48 -4.52 7.65
C SER A 263 -1.52 -5.29 8.97
N SER A 264 -2.52 -5.01 9.82
CA SER A 264 -2.67 -5.64 11.14
C SER A 264 -2.98 -7.14 11.05
N GLN A 265 -3.93 -7.54 10.16
CA GLN A 265 -4.35 -8.94 10.07
C GLN A 265 -3.32 -9.84 9.38
N LEU A 266 -2.67 -9.35 8.34
CA LEU A 266 -1.70 -10.14 7.58
C LEU A 266 -0.26 -9.96 8.06
N LYS A 267 -0.04 -9.07 9.02
CA LYS A 267 1.29 -8.71 9.53
C LYS A 267 2.25 -8.27 8.41
N LEU A 268 1.71 -7.50 7.46
CA LEU A 268 2.45 -6.97 6.33
C LEU A 268 2.69 -5.46 6.50
N PRO A 269 3.93 -4.97 6.32
CA PRO A 269 4.22 -3.54 6.33
C PRO A 269 3.63 -2.86 5.09
N ILE A 270 3.29 -1.58 5.24
CA ILE A 270 2.96 -0.71 4.11
C ILE A 270 4.22 0.10 3.76
N TYR A 271 4.65 0.04 2.50
CA TYR A 271 5.80 0.81 2.03
C TYR A 271 5.43 2.17 1.48
N ARG A 272 4.35 2.23 0.71
CA ARG A 272 3.90 3.47 0.03
C ARG A 272 2.39 3.59 0.07
N ILE A 273 1.92 4.85 0.01
CA ILE A 273 0.51 5.19 -0.15
C ILE A 273 0.31 6.14 -1.32
N GLY A 274 -0.76 5.90 -2.09
CA GLY A 274 -1.18 6.73 -3.22
C GLY A 274 -2.40 7.57 -2.87
N VAL A 275 -2.26 8.89 -3.01
CA VAL A 275 -3.28 9.90 -2.66
C VAL A 275 -3.62 10.80 -3.85
N GLY A 276 -3.41 10.32 -5.07
CA GLY A 276 -3.70 11.05 -6.31
C GLY A 276 -2.89 10.55 -7.51
N GLU A 277 -2.93 11.29 -8.62
CA GLU A 277 -2.43 10.85 -9.92
C GLU A 277 -0.98 11.28 -10.22
N SER A 278 -0.48 12.36 -9.61
CA SER A 278 0.88 12.85 -9.88
C SER A 278 1.96 11.94 -9.29
N ILE A 279 3.20 12.08 -9.75
CA ILE A 279 4.36 11.32 -9.22
C ILE A 279 4.49 11.56 -7.71
N ASP A 280 4.32 12.79 -7.29
CA ASP A 280 4.45 13.20 -5.90
C ASP A 280 3.30 12.72 -5.00
N ASP A 281 2.20 12.21 -5.58
CA ASP A 281 1.07 11.65 -4.83
C ASP A 281 1.29 10.19 -4.43
N LEU A 282 2.44 9.57 -4.76
CA LEU A 282 2.87 8.28 -4.20
C LEU A 282 3.94 8.54 -3.14
N GLN A 283 3.60 8.33 -1.88
CA GLN A 283 4.41 8.75 -0.74
C GLN A 283 4.89 7.56 0.11
N SER A 284 6.01 7.71 0.78
CA SER A 284 6.46 6.77 1.82
C SER A 284 5.45 6.75 2.95
N PHE A 285 5.21 5.56 3.50
CA PHE A 285 4.22 5.40 4.56
C PHE A 285 4.85 5.67 5.93
N ASP A 286 4.21 6.56 6.67
CA ASP A 286 4.43 6.75 8.10
C ASP A 286 3.11 6.49 8.85
N ALA A 287 3.10 5.52 9.75
CA ALA A 287 1.89 5.07 10.43
C ALA A 287 1.28 6.17 11.32
N LEU A 288 2.13 6.93 12.03
CA LEU A 288 1.65 7.96 12.92
C LEU A 288 1.11 9.18 12.17
N GLU A 289 1.82 9.62 11.13
CA GLU A 289 1.35 10.72 10.27
C GLU A 289 0.06 10.36 9.54
N PHE A 290 -0.04 9.12 9.04
CA PHE A 290 -1.27 8.60 8.45
C PHE A 290 -2.45 8.63 9.43
N CYS A 291 -2.26 8.11 10.66
CA CYS A 291 -3.31 8.10 11.67
C CYS A 291 -3.68 9.50 12.15
N ARG A 292 -2.70 10.41 12.32
CA ARG A 292 -2.99 11.82 12.63
C ARG A 292 -3.84 12.49 11.57
N ALA A 293 -3.51 12.26 10.28
CA ALA A 293 -4.32 12.77 9.18
C ALA A 293 -5.73 12.16 9.16
N LEU A 294 -5.85 10.88 9.51
CA LEU A 294 -7.11 10.13 9.54
C LEU A 294 -8.04 10.60 10.67
N VAL A 295 -7.50 10.88 11.86
CA VAL A 295 -8.29 11.36 13.01
C VAL A 295 -8.39 12.89 13.09
N GLY A 296 -7.73 13.62 12.18
CA GLY A 296 -7.77 15.08 12.13
C GLY A 296 -7.03 15.78 13.28
N GLU A 297 -5.95 15.18 13.79
CA GLU A 297 -5.09 15.81 14.79
C GLU A 297 -4.26 16.93 14.16
N GLY A 298 -4.17 18.08 14.84
CA GLY A 298 -3.34 19.23 14.44
C GLY A 298 -3.95 20.11 13.34
N MET A 299 -5.27 20.20 13.28
CA MET A 299 -6.02 21.18 12.46
C MET A 299 -6.64 22.26 13.29
#